data_8aaa636769dfc55fbd74843be0c09efc
#
_entry.id   8aaa636769dfc55fbd74843be0c09efc
#
_cell.length_a   1.000
_cell.length_b   1.000
_cell.length_c   1.000
_cell.angle_alpha   90.00
_cell.angle_beta   90.00
_cell.angle_gamma   90.00
#
_symmetry.space_group_name_H-M   'P 1'
#
loop_
_entity.id
_entity.type
_entity.pdbx_description
1 polymer ?
#
loop_
_entity_poly.entity_id
_entity_poly.type
_entity_poly.pdbx_seq_one_letter_code
_entity_poly.pdbx_strand_id
1 'polypeptide(L)'
;MKSFWRFTMSTKEQQVQEMTNVMAKFIAYVAKKLPDDVEAKIKELAADEKNPLAKTIYETMKKNQELAFDLNRPSCQDTGVLQFWVKVGSNYPLIGELEEILRNATYQATQDAPLRHNCVETFDEFNTGKNIGRTAPYIT
;
A
#
# COMPACT_ATOMS: atom_id res chain seq x y z
N MET A 1 12.01 22.23 -41.22
CA MET A 1 11.69 20.88 -40.75
C MET A 1 10.94 20.99 -39.43
N LYS A 2 9.61 20.88 -39.45
CA LYS A 2 8.77 20.98 -38.23
C LYS A 2 8.65 19.56 -37.66
N SER A 3 9.30 19.32 -36.51
CA SER A 3 9.14 18.12 -35.72
C SER A 3 7.71 18.14 -35.13
N PHE A 4 6.82 17.35 -35.69
CA PHE A 4 5.50 17.07 -35.13
C PHE A 4 5.70 16.10 -33.98
N TRP A 5 5.59 16.57 -32.74
CA TRP A 5 5.43 15.74 -31.56
C TRP A 5 4.07 15.01 -31.70
N ARG A 6 4.10 13.77 -32.14
CA ARG A 6 2.94 12.89 -32.01
C ARG A 6 2.78 12.54 -30.53
N PHE A 7 1.90 13.24 -29.85
CA PHE A 7 1.28 12.73 -28.63
C PHE A 7 0.45 11.52 -29.02
N THR A 8 1.02 10.33 -28.97
CA THR A 8 0.26 9.10 -28.97
C THR A 8 -0.46 9.02 -27.65
N MET A 9 -1.77 9.28 -27.64
CA MET A 9 -2.59 8.99 -26.46
C MET A 9 -2.43 7.50 -26.14
N SER A 10 -2.11 7.18 -24.88
CA SER A 10 -1.98 5.79 -24.46
C SER A 10 -3.32 5.07 -24.64
N THR A 11 -3.26 3.79 -25.00
CA THR A 11 -4.49 2.96 -25.07
C THR A 11 -5.10 2.84 -23.68
N LYS A 12 -6.38 2.50 -23.60
CA LYS A 12 -7.07 2.27 -22.32
C LYS A 12 -6.34 1.21 -21.48
N GLU A 13 -5.88 0.15 -22.11
CA GLU A 13 -5.11 -0.92 -21.45
C GLU A 13 -3.79 -0.40 -20.88
N GLN A 14 -3.08 0.47 -21.58
CA GLN A 14 -1.87 1.12 -21.07
C GLN A 14 -2.18 1.98 -19.85
N GLN A 15 -3.27 2.74 -19.88
CA GLN A 15 -3.70 3.57 -18.74
C GLN A 15 -4.07 2.73 -17.51
N VAL A 16 -4.78 1.61 -17.71
CA VAL A 16 -5.11 0.63 -16.66
C VAL A 16 -3.84 0.07 -16.05
N GLN A 17 -2.89 -0.35 -16.86
CA GLN A 17 -1.62 -0.90 -16.37
C GLN A 17 -0.77 0.15 -15.63
N GLU A 18 -0.70 1.36 -16.15
CA GLU A 18 0.01 2.47 -15.49
C GLU A 18 -0.62 2.79 -14.14
N MET A 19 -1.95 2.89 -14.06
CA MET A 19 -2.65 3.13 -12.80
C MET A 19 -2.45 1.99 -11.81
N THR A 20 -2.51 0.74 -12.27
CA THR A 20 -2.21 -0.44 -11.44
C THR A 20 -0.82 -0.34 -10.83
N ASN A 21 0.19 0.00 -11.64
CA ASN A 21 1.58 0.14 -11.18
C ASN A 21 1.74 1.28 -10.18
N VAL A 22 1.06 2.42 -10.39
CA VAL A 22 1.08 3.56 -9.47
C VAL A 22 0.45 3.18 -8.14
N MET A 23 -0.72 2.52 -8.17
CA MET A 23 -1.41 2.09 -6.96
C MET A 23 -0.64 1.00 -6.21
N ALA A 24 0.01 0.08 -6.90
CA ALA A 24 0.87 -0.92 -6.25
C ALA A 24 2.04 -0.27 -5.49
N LYS A 25 2.70 0.71 -6.11
CA LYS A 25 3.76 1.48 -5.45
C LYS A 25 3.24 2.29 -4.26
N PHE A 26 2.05 2.86 -4.36
CA PHE A 26 1.42 3.58 -3.26
C PHE A 26 1.11 2.65 -2.08
N ILE A 27 0.54 1.48 -2.32
CA ILE A 27 0.29 0.47 -1.29
C ILE A 27 1.60 0.05 -0.61
N ALA A 28 2.63 -0.25 -1.38
CA ALA A 28 3.96 -0.59 -0.87
C ALA A 28 4.58 0.54 -0.05
N TYR A 29 4.35 1.80 -0.42
CA TYR A 29 4.81 2.97 0.32
C TYR A 29 4.09 3.11 1.67
N VAL A 30 2.76 3.00 1.67
CA VAL A 30 1.94 3.10 2.90
C VAL A 30 2.28 1.97 3.89
N ALA A 31 2.60 0.78 3.40
CA ALA A 31 2.94 -0.35 4.26
C ALA A 31 4.27 -0.16 5.04
N LYS A 32 5.16 0.70 4.56
CA LYS A 32 6.50 0.89 5.16
C LYS A 32 6.74 2.26 5.76
N LYS A 33 5.86 3.23 5.54
CA LYS A 33 6.00 4.58 6.08
C LYS A 33 4.77 4.99 6.89
N LEU A 34 5.01 5.46 8.11
CA LEU A 34 3.99 6.11 8.92
C LEU A 34 3.71 7.53 8.40
N PRO A 35 2.49 8.06 8.60
CA PRO A 35 2.20 9.47 8.40
C PRO A 35 3.12 10.37 9.21
N ASP A 36 3.44 11.55 8.70
CA ASP A 36 4.43 12.45 9.31
C ASP A 36 3.99 12.95 10.70
N ASP A 37 2.69 13.12 10.92
CA ASP A 37 2.11 13.49 12.23
C ASP A 37 2.26 12.36 13.26
N VAL A 38 2.10 11.10 12.82
CA VAL A 38 2.32 9.92 13.69
C VAL A 38 3.79 9.79 14.04
N GLU A 39 4.71 9.94 13.08
CA GLU A 39 6.15 9.93 13.36
C GLU A 39 6.55 11.04 14.33
N ALA A 40 6.01 12.24 14.15
CA ALA A 40 6.27 13.37 15.04
C ALA A 40 5.77 13.06 16.46
N LYS A 41 4.58 12.46 16.60
CA LYS A 41 4.02 12.09 17.90
C LYS A 41 4.83 10.99 18.60
N ILE A 42 5.30 9.99 17.89
CA ILE A 42 6.17 8.95 18.43
C ILE A 42 7.49 9.58 18.97
N LYS A 43 8.07 10.53 18.23
CA LYS A 43 9.29 11.23 18.66
C LYS A 43 9.05 12.05 19.94
N GLU A 44 7.92 12.76 20.03
CA GLU A 44 7.52 13.51 21.21
C GLU A 44 7.38 12.59 22.44
N LEU A 45 6.60 11.50 22.28
CA LEU A 45 6.39 10.52 23.36
C LEU A 45 7.70 9.86 23.80
N ALA A 46 8.59 9.53 22.88
CA ALA A 46 9.89 8.96 23.19
C ALA A 46 10.79 9.93 23.98
N ALA A 47 10.70 11.23 23.69
CA ALA A 47 11.48 12.24 24.38
C ALA A 47 11.01 12.46 25.83
N ASP A 48 9.70 12.40 26.07
CA ASP A 48 9.09 12.60 27.38
C ASP A 48 9.12 11.34 28.27
N GLU A 49 9.39 10.17 27.70
CA GLU A 49 9.37 8.89 28.41
C GLU A 49 10.48 8.83 29.47
N LYS A 50 10.13 8.35 30.65
CA LYS A 50 11.08 8.23 31.79
C LYS A 50 11.44 6.78 32.12
N ASN A 51 10.57 5.83 31.72
CA ASN A 51 10.82 4.41 31.95
C ASN A 51 11.91 3.89 30.99
N PRO A 52 13.02 3.32 31.47
CA PRO A 52 14.09 2.83 30.61
C PRO A 52 13.65 1.74 29.64
N LEU A 53 12.76 0.85 30.08
CA LEU A 53 12.24 -0.21 29.18
C LEU A 53 11.39 0.37 28.04
N ALA A 54 10.53 1.34 28.34
CA ALA A 54 9.73 2.00 27.33
C ALA A 54 10.60 2.81 26.35
N LYS A 55 11.68 3.45 26.81
CA LYS A 55 12.67 4.09 25.92
C LYS A 55 13.26 3.11 24.91
N THR A 56 13.68 1.93 25.37
CA THR A 56 14.21 0.87 24.50
C THR A 56 13.16 0.44 23.46
N ILE A 57 11.88 0.38 23.84
CA ILE A 57 10.80 0.08 22.89
C ILE A 57 10.69 1.16 21.81
N TYR A 58 10.69 2.45 22.17
CA TYR A 58 10.67 3.55 21.19
C TYR A 58 11.88 3.54 20.26
N GLU A 59 13.07 3.29 20.77
CA GLU A 59 14.28 3.13 19.94
C GLU A 59 14.14 1.98 18.95
N THR A 60 13.60 0.86 19.41
CA THR A 60 13.33 -0.31 18.55
C THR A 60 12.30 0.01 17.47
N MET A 61 11.23 0.73 17.82
CA MET A 61 10.22 1.18 16.84
C MET A 61 10.84 2.08 15.78
N LYS A 62 11.66 3.04 16.19
CA LYS A 62 12.38 3.93 15.26
C LYS A 62 13.30 3.13 14.33
N LYS A 63 14.10 2.24 14.88
CA LYS A 63 14.98 1.37 14.09
C LYS A 63 14.23 0.50 13.09
N ASN A 64 13.07 -0.04 13.52
CA ASN A 64 12.21 -0.82 12.65
C ASN A 64 11.67 0.00 11.48
N GLN A 65 11.27 1.27 11.69
CA GLN A 65 10.81 2.16 10.62
C GLN A 65 11.93 2.43 9.59
N GLU A 66 13.14 2.70 10.06
CA GLU A 66 14.31 2.89 9.20
C GLU A 66 14.58 1.64 8.33
N LEU A 67 14.62 0.46 8.97
CA LEU A 67 14.85 -0.80 8.28
C LEU A 67 13.72 -1.17 7.29
N ALA A 68 12.47 -0.88 7.62
CA ALA A 68 11.33 -1.11 6.74
C ALA A 68 11.47 -0.33 5.44
N PHE A 69 11.89 0.93 5.56
CA PHE A 69 12.12 1.77 4.39
C PHE A 69 13.31 1.30 3.55
N ASP A 70 14.46 1.08 4.19
CA ASP A 70 15.72 0.71 3.52
C ASP A 70 15.64 -0.66 2.84
N LEU A 71 14.98 -1.62 3.47
CA LEU A 71 14.84 -2.98 2.97
C LEU A 71 13.61 -3.21 2.09
N ASN A 72 12.81 -2.16 1.85
CA ASN A 72 11.54 -2.25 1.13
C ASN A 72 10.61 -3.35 1.68
N ARG A 73 10.36 -3.31 2.99
CA ARG A 73 9.54 -4.28 3.71
C ARG A 73 8.48 -3.57 4.55
N PRO A 74 7.35 -4.22 4.88
CA PRO A 74 6.37 -3.65 5.79
C PRO A 74 7.00 -3.32 7.15
N SER A 75 6.57 -2.21 7.73
CA SER A 75 7.05 -1.76 9.04
C SER A 75 6.49 -2.57 10.21
N CYS A 76 5.44 -3.35 9.99
CA CYS A 76 4.81 -4.22 10.97
C CYS A 76 4.62 -5.62 10.42
N GLN A 77 4.67 -6.63 11.28
CA GLN A 77 4.37 -8.01 10.89
C GLN A 77 2.90 -8.21 10.58
N ASP A 78 2.01 -7.49 11.25
CA ASP A 78 0.59 -7.44 10.92
C ASP A 78 0.34 -6.27 9.97
N THR A 79 0.30 -6.55 8.68
CA THR A 79 0.02 -5.56 7.64
C THR A 79 -1.48 -5.28 7.48
N GLY A 80 -2.34 -5.96 8.24
CA GLY A 80 -3.78 -5.81 8.17
C GLY A 80 -4.38 -6.29 6.85
N VAL A 81 -5.62 -5.89 6.59
CA VAL A 81 -6.34 -6.11 5.34
C VAL A 81 -6.53 -4.77 4.65
N LEU A 82 -6.23 -4.72 3.36
CA LEU A 82 -6.37 -3.49 2.58
C LEU A 82 -7.83 -3.12 2.38
N GLN A 83 -8.12 -1.84 2.62
CA GLN A 83 -9.43 -1.23 2.39
C GLN A 83 -9.24 0.05 1.60
N PHE A 84 -10.06 0.26 0.59
CA PHE A 84 -10.04 1.46 -0.25
C PHE A 84 -11.35 2.21 -0.14
N TRP A 85 -11.28 3.46 0.28
CA TRP A 85 -12.37 4.43 0.18
C TRP A 85 -12.09 5.34 -1.00
N VAL A 86 -12.88 5.17 -2.06
CA VAL A 86 -12.59 5.81 -3.34
C VAL A 86 -13.63 6.88 -3.64
N LYS A 87 -13.19 8.12 -3.74
CA LYS A 87 -14.01 9.23 -4.21
C LYS A 87 -13.58 9.60 -5.63
N VAL A 88 -14.46 9.37 -6.59
CA VAL A 88 -14.16 9.58 -8.01
C VAL A 88 -15.31 10.30 -8.71
N GLY A 89 -14.98 11.16 -9.68
CA GLY A 89 -15.99 11.81 -10.51
C GLY A 89 -16.61 10.85 -11.53
N SER A 90 -17.89 11.02 -11.83
CA SER A 90 -18.64 10.16 -12.78
C SER A 90 -18.03 10.07 -14.18
N ASN A 91 -17.26 11.09 -14.59
CA ASN A 91 -16.61 11.15 -15.90
C ASN A 91 -15.16 10.64 -15.88
N TYR A 92 -14.74 9.97 -14.82
CA TYR A 92 -13.39 9.41 -14.75
C TYR A 92 -13.23 8.28 -15.79
N PRO A 93 -12.22 8.35 -16.69
CA PRO A 93 -12.13 7.45 -17.84
C PRO A 93 -12.00 5.95 -17.50
N LEU A 94 -11.44 5.63 -16.33
CA LEU A 94 -11.19 4.26 -15.88
C LEU A 94 -12.15 3.82 -14.77
N ILE A 95 -13.32 4.46 -14.63
CA ILE A 95 -14.26 4.17 -13.54
C ILE A 95 -14.73 2.72 -13.57
N GLY A 96 -14.92 2.15 -14.75
CA GLY A 96 -15.36 0.75 -14.92
C GLY A 96 -14.26 -0.29 -14.61
N GLU A 97 -13.00 0.11 -14.67
CA GLU A 97 -11.83 -0.74 -14.43
C GLU A 97 -11.25 -0.56 -13.03
N LEU A 98 -11.78 0.38 -12.24
CA LEU A 98 -11.16 0.81 -10.99
C LEU A 98 -11.05 -0.31 -9.96
N GLU A 99 -12.07 -1.16 -9.83
CA GLU A 99 -12.03 -2.32 -8.94
C GLU A 99 -10.92 -3.29 -9.35
N GLU A 100 -10.84 -3.62 -10.63
CA GLU A 100 -9.80 -4.52 -11.16
C GLU A 100 -8.41 -3.93 -10.96
N ILE A 101 -8.23 -2.63 -11.22
CA ILE A 101 -6.97 -1.91 -10.98
C ILE A 101 -6.52 -2.05 -9.53
N LEU A 102 -7.42 -1.81 -8.58
CA LEU A 102 -7.09 -1.86 -7.15
C LEU A 102 -6.80 -3.30 -6.68
N ARG A 103 -7.51 -4.29 -7.20
CA ARG A 103 -7.25 -5.71 -6.92
C ARG A 103 -5.90 -6.15 -7.47
N ASN A 104 -5.59 -5.82 -8.72
CA ASN A 104 -4.32 -6.13 -9.35
C ASN A 104 -3.15 -5.39 -8.66
N ALA A 105 -3.34 -4.14 -8.26
CA ALA A 105 -2.37 -3.37 -7.50
C ALA A 105 -2.10 -4.00 -6.12
N THR A 106 -3.13 -4.51 -5.45
CA THR A 106 -2.98 -5.24 -4.18
C THR A 106 -2.14 -6.49 -4.35
N TYR A 107 -2.40 -7.27 -5.40
CA TYR A 107 -1.60 -8.45 -5.72
C TYR A 107 -0.14 -8.08 -5.99
N GLN A 108 0.10 -7.12 -6.87
CA GLN A 108 1.45 -6.67 -7.22
C GLN A 108 2.20 -6.15 -5.98
N ALA A 109 1.58 -5.30 -5.17
CA ALA A 109 2.19 -4.79 -3.94
C ALA A 109 2.52 -5.91 -2.94
N THR A 110 1.68 -6.95 -2.87
CA THR A 110 1.93 -8.10 -2.00
C THR A 110 3.20 -8.85 -2.40
N GLN A 111 3.52 -8.89 -3.69
CA GLN A 111 4.76 -9.52 -4.17
C GLN A 111 5.97 -8.59 -4.03
N ASP A 112 5.82 -7.32 -4.43
CA ASP A 112 6.93 -6.36 -4.54
C ASP A 112 7.41 -5.85 -3.18
N ALA A 113 6.51 -5.70 -2.20
CA ALA A 113 6.80 -5.20 -0.85
C ALA A 113 6.65 -6.27 0.24
N PRO A 114 6.79 -7.54 -0.05
CA PRO A 114 6.39 -8.78 0.63
C PRO A 114 5.41 -8.56 1.81
N LEU A 115 4.21 -8.08 1.49
CA LEU A 115 3.14 -7.91 2.47
C LEU A 115 2.74 -9.27 3.07
N ARG A 116 2.32 -9.27 4.33
CA ARG A 116 1.76 -10.47 4.96
C ARG A 116 0.49 -10.93 4.25
N HIS A 117 0.35 -12.23 4.07
CA HIS A 117 -0.83 -12.83 3.44
C HIS A 117 -1.95 -12.98 4.49
N ASN A 118 -2.66 -11.90 4.75
CA ASN A 118 -3.67 -11.85 5.81
C ASN A 118 -5.08 -12.21 5.32
N CYS A 119 -5.27 -12.45 4.01
CA CYS A 119 -6.57 -12.81 3.45
C CYS A 119 -6.74 -14.31 3.33
N VAL A 120 -7.69 -14.85 4.09
CA VAL A 120 -8.07 -16.27 4.08
C VAL A 120 -9.49 -16.38 3.55
N GLU A 121 -9.73 -17.29 2.60
CA GLU A 121 -11.08 -17.60 2.13
C GLU A 121 -11.86 -18.30 3.24
N THR A 122 -13.01 -17.74 3.59
CA THR A 122 -13.78 -18.13 4.77
C THR A 122 -14.35 -19.54 4.67
N PHE A 123 -14.72 -19.97 3.46
CA PHE A 123 -15.35 -21.27 3.26
C PHE A 123 -14.36 -22.42 3.17
N ASP A 124 -13.22 -22.17 2.54
CA ASP A 124 -12.20 -23.19 2.28
C ASP A 124 -11.05 -23.10 3.28
N GLU A 125 -11.08 -22.12 4.18
CA GLU A 125 -10.01 -21.81 5.16
C GLU A 125 -8.61 -21.76 4.50
N PHE A 126 -8.59 -21.34 3.23
CA PHE A 126 -7.40 -21.35 2.39
C PHE A 126 -6.83 -19.93 2.22
N ASN A 127 -5.55 -19.78 2.50
CA ASN A 127 -4.84 -18.53 2.23
C ASN A 127 -4.28 -18.53 0.81
N THR A 128 -4.78 -17.63 -0.04
CA THR A 128 -4.38 -17.55 -1.45
C THR A 128 -2.96 -17.01 -1.65
N GLY A 129 -2.34 -16.42 -0.63
CA GLY A 129 -1.04 -15.76 -0.73
C GLY A 129 -1.04 -14.47 -1.54
N LYS A 130 -2.21 -13.93 -1.88
CA LYS A 130 -2.36 -12.80 -2.82
C LYS A 130 -2.95 -11.56 -2.19
N ASN A 131 -3.44 -11.62 -0.96
CA ASN A 131 -4.26 -10.60 -0.32
C ASN A 131 -5.50 -10.18 -1.13
N ILE A 132 -5.94 -11.07 -2.01
CA ILE A 132 -7.15 -10.95 -2.81
C ILE A 132 -8.04 -12.15 -2.50
N GLY A 133 -9.26 -11.88 -2.15
CA GLY A 133 -10.30 -12.87 -1.91
C GLY A 133 -11.65 -12.35 -2.41
N ARG A 134 -12.73 -13.03 -2.03
CA ARG A 134 -14.09 -12.68 -2.46
C ARG A 134 -14.47 -11.25 -2.08
N THR A 135 -14.10 -10.79 -0.88
CA THR A 135 -14.39 -9.46 -0.34
C THR A 135 -13.13 -8.66 0.01
N ALA A 136 -11.95 -9.14 -0.35
CA ALA A 136 -10.68 -8.49 -0.10
C ALA A 136 -9.94 -8.19 -1.42
N PRO A 137 -9.36 -6.99 -1.57
CA PRO A 137 -9.51 -5.83 -0.70
C PRO A 137 -10.96 -5.31 -0.69
N TYR A 138 -11.39 -4.70 0.42
CA TYR A 138 -12.67 -4.01 0.47
C TYR A 138 -12.57 -2.68 -0.28
N ILE A 139 -13.49 -2.43 -1.20
CA ILE A 139 -13.50 -1.24 -2.06
C ILE A 139 -14.89 -0.59 -1.99
N THR A 140 -14.96 0.70 -1.66
CA THR A 140 -16.19 1.46 -1.51
C THR A 140 -16.06 2.89 -2.06
#